data_0c4ba4066488c2294a08697667cbf0e3
#
_entry.id   0c4ba4066488c2294a08697667cbf0e3
#
_cell.length_a   1.000
_cell.length_b   1.000
_cell.length_c   1.000
_cell.angle_alpha   90.00
_cell.angle_beta   90.00
_cell.angle_gamma   90.00
#
_symmetry.space_group_name_H-M   'P 1'
#
loop_
_entity.id
_entity.type
_entity.pdbx_description
1 polymer ?
#
loop_
_entity_poly.entity_id
_entity_poly.type
_entity_poly.pdbx_seq_one_letter_code
_entity_poly.pdbx_strand_id
1 'polypeptide(L)'
;MPRPRVVLPLTRRRLDVDPHRAESRVSAYVYGTVLVLAAVVGVYPEAVASGAGALVVVGTVLSTFLAHVLAHSVGSLVTGGRGRQLREAVRDATPILSSGALPAALLWAGSAGVLSEAWAQSLAAAVGLVRVAGIGVVYRRLQADVPFGRAVAVGAVAAAVALLVVVVKLTLTH
;
A
#
# COMPACT_ATOMS: atom_id res chain seq x y z
N MET A 1 19.90 37.25 -19.47
CA MET A 1 18.69 36.40 -19.62
C MET A 1 18.89 35.11 -18.83
N PRO A 2 18.14 34.84 -17.77
CA PRO A 2 18.25 33.60 -17.02
C PRO A 2 17.66 32.45 -17.83
N ARG A 3 18.40 31.33 -17.96
CA ARG A 3 17.97 30.12 -18.65
C ARG A 3 16.78 29.48 -17.90
N PRO A 4 15.71 29.03 -18.58
CA PRO A 4 14.62 28.33 -17.93
C PRO A 4 15.15 27.01 -17.36
N ARG A 5 15.04 26.81 -16.03
CA ARG A 5 15.29 25.51 -15.41
C ARG A 5 14.18 24.57 -15.84
N VAL A 6 14.54 23.55 -16.61
CA VAL A 6 13.64 22.42 -16.91
C VAL A 6 13.38 21.67 -15.61
N VAL A 7 12.25 21.93 -14.97
CA VAL A 7 11.80 21.21 -13.79
C VAL A 7 11.15 19.91 -14.28
N LEU A 8 11.83 18.78 -14.07
CA LEU A 8 11.30 17.46 -14.38
C LEU A 8 9.95 17.27 -13.67
N PRO A 9 8.92 16.68 -14.32
CA PRO A 9 7.57 16.52 -13.74
C PRO A 9 7.54 15.71 -12.43
N LEU A 10 8.58 14.95 -12.14
CA LEU A 10 8.76 14.21 -10.90
C LEU A 10 9.09 15.11 -9.68
N THR A 11 9.52 16.35 -9.91
CA THR A 11 9.88 17.32 -8.85
C THR A 11 8.79 18.36 -8.62
N ARG A 12 7.65 18.29 -9.36
CA ARG A 12 6.55 19.25 -9.22
C ARG A 12 5.88 19.07 -7.85
N ARG A 13 6.10 20.03 -6.99
CA ARG A 13 5.44 20.19 -5.69
C ARG A 13 3.93 20.31 -5.93
N ARG A 14 3.13 19.36 -5.49
CA ARG A 14 1.67 19.54 -5.41
C ARG A 14 1.37 20.27 -4.11
N LEU A 15 1.42 21.61 -4.17
CA LEU A 15 1.09 22.49 -3.05
C LEU A 15 -0.41 22.55 -2.71
N ASP A 16 -1.25 21.88 -3.52
CA ASP A 16 -2.73 22.00 -3.45
C ASP A 16 -3.42 20.79 -2.79
N VAL A 17 -2.67 19.91 -2.11
CA VAL A 17 -3.30 18.76 -1.45
C VAL A 17 -3.65 19.14 -0.02
N ASP A 18 -4.95 19.13 0.30
CA ASP A 18 -5.45 19.26 1.66
C ASP A 18 -4.70 18.27 2.58
N PRO A 19 -4.05 18.74 3.68
CA PRO A 19 -3.28 17.91 4.59
C PRO A 19 -4.05 16.70 5.12
N HIS A 20 -5.32 16.86 5.46
CA HIS A 20 -6.18 15.76 5.93
C HIS A 20 -6.41 14.68 4.87
N ARG A 21 -6.51 15.08 3.59
CA ARG A 21 -6.60 14.13 2.48
C ARG A 21 -5.28 13.41 2.22
N ALA A 22 -4.17 14.11 2.33
CA ALA A 22 -2.85 13.50 2.20
C ALA A 22 -2.64 12.43 3.28
N GLU A 23 -2.99 12.75 4.52
CA GLU A 23 -2.92 11.85 5.67
C GLU A 23 -3.80 10.60 5.46
N SER A 24 -5.08 10.77 5.12
CA SER A 24 -6.00 9.66 4.85
C SER A 24 -5.48 8.73 3.76
N ARG A 25 -4.97 9.27 2.65
CA ARG A 25 -4.44 8.48 1.54
C ARG A 25 -3.13 7.76 1.88
N VAL A 26 -2.24 8.39 2.64
CA VAL A 26 -1.00 7.76 3.11
C VAL A 26 -1.34 6.65 4.09
N SER A 27 -2.25 6.87 5.03
CA SER A 27 -2.73 5.85 5.96
C SER A 27 -3.33 4.65 5.21
N ALA A 28 -4.24 4.89 4.25
CA ALA A 28 -4.82 3.83 3.41
C ALA A 28 -3.76 3.06 2.61
N TYR A 29 -2.74 3.77 2.08
CA TYR A 29 -1.63 3.16 1.35
C TYR A 29 -0.79 2.23 2.24
N VAL A 30 -0.41 2.70 3.44
CA VAL A 30 0.39 1.91 4.39
C VAL A 30 -0.40 0.69 4.84
N TYR A 31 -1.60 0.91 5.35
CA TYR A 31 -2.47 -0.13 5.87
C TYR A 31 -2.76 -1.21 4.84
N GLY A 32 -3.18 -0.81 3.63
CA GLY A 32 -3.43 -1.74 2.53
C GLY A 32 -2.19 -2.54 2.15
N THR A 33 -1.00 -1.90 2.10
CA THR A 33 0.25 -2.59 1.74
C THR A 33 0.68 -3.59 2.81
N VAL A 34 0.54 -3.24 4.10
CA VAL A 34 0.89 -4.16 5.21
C VAL A 34 -0.03 -5.38 5.22
N LEU A 35 -1.34 -5.19 5.01
CA LEU A 35 -2.29 -6.31 4.95
C LEU A 35 -2.05 -7.21 3.74
N VAL A 36 -1.74 -6.65 2.59
CA VAL A 36 -1.36 -7.42 1.40
C VAL A 36 -0.07 -8.20 1.64
N LEU A 37 0.95 -7.56 2.24
CA LEU A 37 2.20 -8.24 2.58
C LEU A 37 1.96 -9.40 3.54
N ALA A 38 1.14 -9.20 4.57
CA ALA A 38 0.77 -10.25 5.51
C ALA A 38 -0.03 -11.39 4.85
N ALA A 39 -0.89 -11.06 3.86
CA ALA A 39 -1.60 -12.06 3.07
C ALA A 39 -0.63 -12.87 2.19
N VAL A 40 0.26 -12.20 1.44
CA VAL A 40 1.25 -12.85 0.56
C VAL A 40 2.15 -13.80 1.34
N VAL A 41 2.69 -13.37 2.48
CA VAL A 41 3.62 -14.21 3.28
C VAL A 41 2.90 -15.38 3.95
N GLY A 42 1.60 -15.22 4.26
CA GLY A 42 0.78 -16.29 4.83
C GLY A 42 0.21 -17.29 3.82
N VAL A 43 0.50 -17.15 2.52
CA VAL A 43 0.07 -18.09 1.49
C VAL A 43 1.03 -19.30 1.47
N TYR A 44 0.48 -20.53 1.49
CA TYR A 44 1.25 -21.74 1.33
C TYR A 44 1.62 -21.99 -0.15
N PRO A 45 2.72 -22.72 -0.45
CA PRO A 45 3.13 -23.01 -1.83
C PRO A 45 2.02 -23.66 -2.67
N GLU A 46 1.28 -24.60 -2.09
CA GLU A 46 0.16 -25.29 -2.76
C GLU A 46 -0.96 -24.32 -3.17
N ALA A 47 -1.18 -23.27 -2.37
CA ALA A 47 -2.16 -22.22 -2.71
C ALA A 47 -1.64 -21.29 -3.80
N VAL A 48 -0.32 -21.11 -3.94
CA VAL A 48 0.27 -20.40 -5.09
C VAL A 48 0.07 -21.25 -6.35
N ALA A 49 0.41 -22.54 -6.30
CA ALA A 49 0.30 -23.46 -7.43
C ALA A 49 -1.14 -23.55 -7.96
N SER A 50 -2.14 -23.61 -7.07
CA SER A 50 -3.56 -23.69 -7.44
C SER A 50 -4.19 -22.35 -7.86
N GLY A 51 -3.47 -21.22 -7.70
CA GLY A 51 -4.02 -19.87 -7.92
C GLY A 51 -4.84 -19.32 -6.75
N ALA A 52 -5.12 -20.13 -5.73
CA ALA A 52 -5.87 -19.69 -4.54
C ALA A 52 -5.15 -18.56 -3.80
N GLY A 53 -3.81 -18.56 -3.81
CA GLY A 53 -2.99 -17.50 -3.22
C GLY A 53 -3.25 -16.12 -3.82
N ALA A 54 -3.41 -16.03 -5.14
CA ALA A 54 -3.79 -14.79 -5.80
C ALA A 54 -5.20 -14.32 -5.38
N LEU A 55 -6.16 -15.26 -5.25
CA LEU A 55 -7.51 -14.95 -4.78
C LEU A 55 -7.53 -14.48 -3.33
N VAL A 56 -6.68 -15.04 -2.45
CA VAL A 56 -6.51 -14.57 -1.06
C VAL A 56 -6.05 -13.11 -1.05
N VAL A 57 -5.08 -12.74 -1.88
CA VAL A 57 -4.61 -11.35 -1.98
C VAL A 57 -5.71 -10.43 -2.51
N VAL A 58 -6.40 -10.81 -3.58
CA VAL A 58 -7.52 -10.05 -4.14
C VAL A 58 -8.64 -9.87 -3.11
N GLY A 59 -9.02 -10.94 -2.42
CA GLY A 59 -10.04 -10.92 -1.36
C GLY A 59 -9.63 -10.00 -0.20
N THR A 60 -8.35 -10.05 0.22
CA THR A 60 -7.81 -9.16 1.25
C THR A 60 -7.91 -7.70 0.83
N VAL A 61 -7.54 -7.38 -0.40
CA VAL A 61 -7.61 -6.01 -0.94
C VAL A 61 -9.05 -5.51 -0.99
N LEU A 62 -9.97 -6.31 -1.53
CA LEU A 62 -11.37 -5.93 -1.67
C LEU A 62 -12.05 -5.75 -0.32
N SER A 63 -11.86 -6.69 0.61
CA SER A 63 -12.43 -6.59 1.96
C SER A 63 -11.88 -5.38 2.72
N THR A 64 -10.57 -5.13 2.63
CA THR A 64 -9.91 -3.97 3.25
C THR A 64 -10.42 -2.66 2.65
N PHE A 65 -10.57 -2.60 1.33
CA PHE A 65 -11.11 -1.43 0.64
C PHE A 65 -12.55 -1.14 1.09
N LEU A 66 -13.41 -2.15 1.11
CA LEU A 66 -14.81 -2.01 1.55
C LEU A 66 -14.89 -1.59 3.02
N ALA A 67 -14.10 -2.22 3.90
CA ALA A 67 -14.04 -1.86 5.31
C ALA A 67 -13.57 -0.40 5.51
N HIS A 68 -12.58 0.06 4.75
CA HIS A 68 -12.09 1.43 4.82
C HIS A 68 -13.15 2.44 4.35
N VAL A 69 -13.82 2.17 3.23
CA VAL A 69 -14.91 3.01 2.72
C VAL A 69 -16.06 3.07 3.72
N LEU A 70 -16.44 1.92 4.29
CA LEU A 70 -17.49 1.85 5.31
C LEU A 70 -17.13 2.67 6.56
N ALA A 71 -15.93 2.45 7.11
CA ALA A 71 -15.47 3.16 8.31
C ALA A 71 -15.46 4.69 8.10
N HIS A 72 -14.97 5.14 6.94
CA HIS A 72 -14.96 6.55 6.59
C HIS A 72 -16.38 7.11 6.43
N SER A 73 -17.29 6.36 5.79
CA SER A 73 -18.68 6.76 5.58
C SER A 73 -19.44 6.86 6.90
N VAL A 74 -19.27 5.88 7.79
CA VAL A 74 -19.88 5.89 9.13
C VAL A 74 -19.34 7.04 9.97
N GLY A 75 -18.02 7.22 10.01
CA GLY A 75 -17.37 8.32 10.72
C GLY A 75 -17.92 9.68 10.31
N SER A 76 -18.14 9.86 9.02
CA SER A 76 -18.69 11.09 8.48
C SER A 76 -20.16 11.32 8.83
N LEU A 77 -20.98 10.28 8.88
CA LEU A 77 -22.38 10.38 9.32
C LEU A 77 -22.47 10.83 10.78
N VAL A 78 -21.62 10.25 11.64
CA VAL A 78 -21.56 10.59 13.08
C VAL A 78 -21.14 12.05 13.29
N THR A 79 -20.26 12.58 12.44
CA THR A 79 -19.79 13.98 12.53
C THR A 79 -20.66 14.99 11.79
N GLY A 80 -21.84 14.59 11.29
CA GLY A 80 -22.82 15.49 10.64
C GLY A 80 -22.46 15.89 9.21
N GLY A 81 -21.58 15.16 8.57
CA GLY A 81 -21.20 15.37 7.18
C GLY A 81 -22.31 15.03 6.17
N ARG A 82 -22.41 15.79 5.07
CA ARG A 82 -23.45 15.61 4.06
C ARG A 82 -22.91 14.93 2.80
N GLY A 83 -23.62 13.91 2.32
CA GLY A 83 -23.70 13.27 0.96
C GLY A 83 -22.52 13.21 -0.02
N ARG A 84 -21.54 14.08 0.08
CA ARG A 84 -20.33 14.16 -0.79
C ARG A 84 -19.27 13.11 -0.43
N GLN A 85 -19.44 12.44 0.65
CA GLN A 85 -18.44 11.71 1.42
C GLN A 85 -18.15 10.31 0.88
N LEU A 86 -19.13 9.60 0.31
CA LEU A 86 -18.89 8.24 -0.24
C LEU A 86 -17.91 8.27 -1.42
N ARG A 87 -18.07 9.24 -2.33
CA ARG A 87 -17.15 9.39 -3.48
C ARG A 87 -15.74 9.77 -3.02
N GLU A 88 -15.64 10.57 -1.99
CA GLU A 88 -14.35 10.95 -1.40
C GLU A 88 -13.72 9.76 -0.68
N ALA A 89 -14.49 9.01 0.12
CA ALA A 89 -14.04 7.77 0.77
C ALA A 89 -13.51 6.74 -0.24
N VAL A 90 -14.24 6.50 -1.33
CA VAL A 90 -13.80 5.61 -2.43
C VAL A 90 -12.49 6.09 -3.04
N ARG A 91 -12.38 7.41 -3.31
CA ARG A 91 -11.16 7.98 -3.90
C ARG A 91 -9.96 7.91 -2.97
N ASP A 92 -10.18 8.09 -1.67
CA ASP A 92 -9.11 8.06 -0.67
C ASP A 92 -8.69 6.61 -0.34
N ALA A 93 -9.60 5.63 -0.52
CA ALA A 93 -9.31 4.21 -0.41
C ALA A 93 -8.65 3.59 -1.66
N THR A 94 -8.61 4.29 -2.80
CA THR A 94 -8.00 3.79 -4.05
C THR A 94 -6.56 3.26 -3.88
N PRO A 95 -5.68 3.84 -3.02
CA PRO A 95 -4.36 3.29 -2.78
C PRO A 95 -4.36 1.84 -2.27
N ILE A 96 -5.42 1.41 -1.56
CA ILE A 96 -5.60 0.03 -1.08
C ILE A 96 -5.72 -0.92 -2.28
N LEU A 97 -6.57 -0.59 -3.26
CA LEU A 97 -6.75 -1.42 -4.46
C LEU A 97 -5.42 -1.59 -5.23
N SER A 98 -4.64 -0.52 -5.34
CA SER A 98 -3.35 -0.58 -6.02
C SER A 98 -2.28 -1.38 -5.26
N SER A 99 -2.46 -1.61 -3.94
CA SER A 99 -1.46 -2.32 -3.13
C SER A 99 -1.36 -3.80 -3.49
N GLY A 100 -2.45 -4.44 -3.87
CA GLY A 100 -2.49 -5.86 -4.18
C GLY A 100 -2.40 -6.21 -5.66
N ALA A 101 -2.54 -5.25 -6.58
CA ALA A 101 -2.60 -5.55 -8.01
C ALA A 101 -1.35 -6.29 -8.52
N LEU A 102 -0.16 -5.78 -8.25
CA LEU A 102 1.09 -6.42 -8.67
C LEU A 102 1.40 -7.70 -7.88
N PRO A 103 1.26 -7.74 -6.53
CA PRO A 103 1.38 -9.00 -5.79
C PRO A 103 0.45 -10.11 -6.28
N ALA A 104 -0.83 -9.82 -6.52
CA ALA A 104 -1.77 -10.80 -7.04
C ALA A 104 -1.38 -11.29 -8.45
N ALA A 105 -0.94 -10.39 -9.33
CA ALA A 105 -0.46 -10.76 -10.66
C ALA A 105 0.78 -11.67 -10.61
N LEU A 106 1.72 -11.42 -9.69
CA LEU A 106 2.91 -12.26 -9.50
C LEU A 106 2.54 -13.66 -8.99
N LEU A 107 1.62 -13.75 -8.01
CA LEU A 107 1.12 -15.05 -7.55
C LEU A 107 0.36 -15.80 -8.65
N TRP A 108 -0.39 -15.10 -9.47
CA TRP A 108 -1.05 -15.70 -10.63
C TRP A 108 -0.04 -16.20 -11.66
N ALA A 109 1.05 -15.47 -11.91
CA ALA A 109 2.14 -15.93 -12.78
C ALA A 109 2.79 -17.21 -12.25
N GLY A 110 2.84 -17.38 -10.91
CA GLY A 110 3.26 -18.63 -10.27
C GLY A 110 2.31 -19.79 -10.59
N SER A 111 1.00 -19.60 -10.45
CA SER A 111 0.00 -20.64 -10.78
C SER A 111 -0.06 -20.98 -12.27
N ALA A 112 0.28 -20.04 -13.13
CA ALA A 112 0.37 -20.26 -14.58
C ALA A 112 1.69 -20.95 -15.01
N GLY A 113 2.59 -21.27 -14.08
CA GLY A 113 3.89 -21.89 -14.38
C GLY A 113 4.92 -20.96 -15.02
N VAL A 114 4.64 -19.65 -15.09
CA VAL A 114 5.59 -18.64 -15.61
C VAL A 114 6.73 -18.39 -14.63
N LEU A 115 6.43 -18.46 -13.33
CA LEU A 115 7.38 -18.35 -12.23
C LEU A 115 7.26 -19.61 -11.35
N SER A 116 8.33 -20.01 -10.65
CA SER A 116 8.15 -20.97 -9.56
C SER A 116 7.38 -20.32 -8.41
N GLU A 117 6.64 -21.13 -7.63
CA GLU A 117 5.82 -20.65 -6.50
C GLU A 117 6.66 -19.81 -5.53
N ALA A 118 7.89 -20.27 -5.21
CA ALA A 118 8.81 -19.57 -4.33
C ALA A 118 9.24 -18.20 -4.88
N TRP A 119 9.51 -18.09 -6.18
CA TRP A 119 9.86 -16.83 -6.81
C TRP A 119 8.64 -15.89 -6.89
N ALA A 120 7.47 -16.40 -7.25
CA ALA A 120 6.24 -15.62 -7.31
C ALA A 120 5.93 -14.99 -5.94
N GLN A 121 6.00 -15.77 -4.87
CA GLN A 121 5.75 -15.32 -3.51
C GLN A 121 6.83 -14.33 -3.03
N SER A 122 8.10 -14.63 -3.27
CA SER A 122 9.22 -13.76 -2.86
C SER A 122 9.16 -12.40 -3.54
N LEU A 123 8.88 -12.36 -4.85
CA LEU A 123 8.73 -11.12 -5.59
C LEU A 123 7.50 -10.32 -5.14
N ALA A 124 6.37 -11.01 -4.88
CA ALA A 124 5.16 -10.37 -4.35
C ALA A 124 5.42 -9.74 -2.98
N ALA A 125 6.13 -10.43 -2.09
CA ALA A 125 6.54 -9.90 -0.78
C ALA A 125 7.52 -8.73 -0.92
N ALA A 126 8.51 -8.83 -1.80
CA ALA A 126 9.48 -7.76 -2.08
C ALA A 126 8.77 -6.48 -2.57
N VAL A 127 7.77 -6.60 -3.45
CA VAL A 127 6.94 -5.47 -3.87
C VAL A 127 6.28 -4.78 -2.68
N GLY A 128 5.69 -5.53 -1.75
CA GLY A 128 5.09 -4.99 -0.54
C GLY A 128 6.10 -4.22 0.32
N LEU A 129 7.28 -4.81 0.57
CA LEU A 129 8.35 -4.17 1.35
C LEU A 129 8.87 -2.89 0.69
N VAL A 130 9.12 -2.91 -0.63
CA VAL A 130 9.57 -1.73 -1.39
C VAL A 130 8.53 -0.62 -1.34
N ARG A 131 7.24 -0.97 -1.42
CA ARG A 131 6.15 0.01 -1.32
C ARG A 131 6.11 0.68 0.06
N VAL A 132 6.26 -0.09 1.14
CA VAL A 132 6.30 0.47 2.50
C VAL A 132 7.55 1.33 2.70
N ALA A 133 8.73 0.84 2.29
CA ALA A 133 9.97 1.62 2.35
C ALA A 133 9.89 2.93 1.55
N GLY A 134 9.15 2.92 0.44
CA GLY A 134 8.88 4.09 -0.41
C GLY A 134 8.14 5.24 0.28
N ILE A 135 7.56 5.02 1.48
CA ILE A 135 6.92 6.08 2.28
C ILE A 135 7.90 7.20 2.61
N GLY A 136 9.18 6.88 2.81
CA GLY A 136 10.21 7.90 2.99
C GLY A 136 10.31 8.89 1.82
N VAL A 137 10.13 8.39 0.59
CA VAL A 137 10.10 9.25 -0.62
C VAL A 137 8.85 10.12 -0.63
N VAL A 138 7.69 9.56 -0.25
CA VAL A 138 6.42 10.31 -0.14
C VAL A 138 6.57 11.41 0.91
N TYR A 139 7.15 11.10 2.05
CA TYR A 139 7.42 12.06 3.12
C TYR A 139 8.26 13.26 2.63
N ARG A 140 9.35 13.00 1.88
CA ARG A 140 10.15 14.07 1.26
C ARG A 140 9.39 14.91 0.23
N ARG A 141 8.45 14.29 -0.49
CA ARG A 141 7.65 15.02 -1.48
C ARG A 141 6.61 15.94 -0.85
N LEU A 142 6.14 15.59 0.34
CA LEU A 142 5.17 16.39 1.08
C LEU A 142 5.85 17.49 1.92
N GLN A 143 7.07 17.22 2.42
CA GLN A 143 7.83 18.15 3.24
C GLN A 143 9.19 18.45 2.59
N ALA A 144 9.33 19.67 2.02
CA ALA A 144 10.49 20.03 1.19
C ALA A 144 11.81 20.11 1.97
N ASP A 145 11.76 20.36 3.28
CA ASP A 145 12.95 20.64 4.11
C ASP A 145 13.49 19.38 4.83
N VAL A 146 12.95 18.18 4.46
CA VAL A 146 13.38 16.93 5.09
C VAL A 146 14.69 16.45 4.45
N PRO A 147 15.77 16.29 5.23
CA PRO A 147 17.03 15.74 4.74
C PRO A 147 16.84 14.29 4.27
N PHE A 148 17.64 13.89 3.26
CA PHE A 148 17.55 12.56 2.66
C PHE A 148 17.66 11.42 3.69
N GLY A 149 18.60 11.52 4.62
CA GLY A 149 18.80 10.53 5.69
C GLY A 149 17.56 10.31 6.55
N ARG A 150 16.83 11.40 6.89
CA ARG A 150 15.59 11.31 7.67
C ARG A 150 14.47 10.62 6.90
N ALA A 151 14.36 10.87 5.60
CA ALA A 151 13.39 10.20 4.75
C ALA A 151 13.68 8.69 4.63
N VAL A 152 14.95 8.32 4.46
CA VAL A 152 15.39 6.92 4.45
C VAL A 152 15.08 6.26 5.80
N ALA A 153 15.37 6.92 6.91
CA ALA A 153 15.07 6.40 8.24
C ALA A 153 13.58 6.15 8.45
N VAL A 154 12.71 7.08 8.02
CA VAL A 154 11.24 6.90 8.09
C VAL A 154 10.80 5.70 7.24
N GLY A 155 11.30 5.55 6.03
CA GLY A 155 11.00 4.40 5.17
C GLY A 155 11.48 3.08 5.77
N ALA A 156 12.69 3.05 6.33
CA ALA A 156 13.27 1.87 6.97
C ALA A 156 12.49 1.46 8.23
N VAL A 157 12.12 2.42 9.09
CA VAL A 157 11.29 2.16 10.27
C VAL A 157 9.93 1.63 9.86
N ALA A 158 9.28 2.22 8.85
CA ALA A 158 7.99 1.74 8.36
C ALA A 158 8.09 0.29 7.84
N ALA A 159 9.14 -0.03 7.08
CA ALA A 159 9.37 -1.39 6.58
C ALA A 159 9.67 -2.38 7.72
N ALA A 160 10.45 -1.99 8.73
CA ALA A 160 10.74 -2.81 9.90
C ALA A 160 9.46 -3.12 10.72
N VAL A 161 8.60 -2.11 10.93
CA VAL A 161 7.31 -2.30 11.60
C VAL A 161 6.39 -3.20 10.79
N ALA A 162 6.32 -3.02 9.46
CA ALA A 162 5.54 -3.89 8.60
C ALA A 162 6.02 -5.35 8.67
N LEU A 163 7.34 -5.58 8.66
CA LEU A 163 7.92 -6.90 8.80
C LEU A 163 7.60 -7.50 10.17
N LEU A 164 7.70 -6.72 11.25
CA LEU A 164 7.34 -7.16 12.60
C LEU A 164 5.87 -7.62 12.66
N VAL A 165 4.94 -6.84 12.10
CA VAL A 165 3.51 -7.20 12.04
C VAL A 165 3.31 -8.53 11.29
N VAL A 166 4.03 -8.73 10.18
CA VAL A 166 3.98 -10.00 9.43
C VAL A 166 4.51 -11.16 10.26
N VAL A 167 5.67 -11.01 10.91
CA VAL A 167 6.27 -12.04 11.77
C VAL A 167 5.32 -12.40 12.91
N VAL A 168 4.78 -11.40 13.62
CA VAL A 168 3.82 -11.63 14.72
C VAL A 168 2.59 -12.39 14.20
N LYS A 169 2.05 -11.99 13.04
CA LYS A 169 0.91 -12.71 12.44
C LYS A 169 1.26 -14.16 12.16
N LEU A 170 2.40 -14.44 11.54
CA LEU A 170 2.81 -15.81 11.22
C LEU A 170 3.00 -16.66 12.47
N THR A 171 3.66 -16.13 13.51
CA THR A 171 3.90 -16.88 14.77
C THR A 171 2.63 -17.15 15.55
N LEU A 172 1.56 -16.37 15.38
CA LEU A 172 0.28 -16.58 16.06
C LEU A 172 -0.70 -17.44 15.26
N THR A 173 -0.48 -17.61 13.94
CA THR A 173 -1.39 -18.34 13.06
C THR A 173 -0.86 -19.72 12.64
N HIS A 174 0.38 -20.05 13.01
CA HIS A 174 1.06 -21.34 12.85
C HIS A 174 1.52 -21.85 14.20
#